data_5a2c68fe981f678b508e5a6ecbfa23d2
#
_entry.id   5a2c68fe981f678b508e5a6ecbfa23d2
#
_cell.length_a   1.000
_cell.length_b   1.000
_cell.length_c   1.000
_cell.angle_alpha   90.00
_cell.angle_beta   90.00
_cell.angle_gamma   90.00
#
_symmetry.space_group_name_H-M   'P 1'
#
loop_
_entity.id
_entity.type
_entity.pdbx_description
1 polymer ?
#
loop_
_entity_poly.entity_id
_entity_poly.type
_entity_poly.pdbx_seq_one_letter_code
_entity_poly.pdbx_strand_id
1 'polypeptide(L)'
;MAEPLDTRSQLIDATINALHNVGPSGLRVSKIALEVGISEASVYHFFKNKNDLVETSQIEAYRRSYLEMVIPFSAAVDLSDSAEDFIRVVRKLYEMIFSVERHPIRAARIQVIGAAMASPRLRESLNLINREVHEELAEVIRRAQSRGWVNPDRDARAIAYWINAQTNGRVLIEMDPDWGDLSKWNEIAIAAVLSVFDPIR
;
A
#
# COMPACT_ATOMS: atom_id res chain seq x y z
N MET A 1 2.60 17.52 21.12
CA MET A 1 3.34 18.27 20.09
C MET A 1 4.17 17.24 19.33
N ALA A 2 3.90 17.03 18.03
CA ALA A 2 4.74 16.17 17.21
C ALA A 2 6.14 16.80 17.12
N GLU A 3 7.20 15.99 17.29
CA GLU A 3 8.57 16.44 17.00
C GLU A 3 8.64 16.95 15.55
N PRO A 4 9.36 18.07 15.30
CA PRO A 4 9.56 18.52 13.94
C PRO A 4 10.26 17.41 13.15
N LEU A 5 9.65 17.00 12.03
CA LEU A 5 10.27 16.06 11.07
C LEU A 5 11.66 16.58 10.71
N ASP A 6 12.65 15.70 10.69
CA ASP A 6 13.98 16.07 10.24
C ASP A 6 13.93 16.52 8.76
N THR A 7 14.89 17.31 8.33
CA THR A 7 14.96 17.86 6.96
C THR A 7 14.91 16.74 5.90
N ARG A 8 15.50 15.58 6.19
CA ARG A 8 15.49 14.44 5.27
C ARG A 8 14.06 13.90 5.07
N SER A 9 13.29 13.75 6.13
CA SER A 9 11.90 13.32 6.08
C SER A 9 11.02 14.34 5.35
N GLN A 10 11.22 15.64 5.58
CA GLN A 10 10.51 16.70 4.86
C GLN A 10 10.79 16.66 3.35
N LEU A 11 12.04 16.41 2.94
CA LEU A 11 12.41 16.24 1.53
C LEU A 11 11.74 15.02 0.91
N ILE A 12 11.65 13.92 1.63
CA ILE A 12 10.94 12.71 1.17
C ILE A 12 9.46 13.01 0.98
N ASP A 13 8.81 13.67 1.95
CA ASP A 13 7.38 14.00 1.90
C ASP A 13 7.05 14.94 0.74
N ALA A 14 7.80 16.02 0.57
CA ALA A 14 7.66 16.94 -0.56
C ALA A 14 7.87 16.22 -1.90
N THR A 15 8.84 15.29 -1.95
CA THR A 15 9.11 14.49 -3.15
C THR A 15 7.97 13.53 -3.45
N ILE A 16 7.39 12.85 -2.46
CA ILE A 16 6.21 11.98 -2.63
C ILE A 16 5.05 12.79 -3.23
N ASN A 17 4.76 13.95 -2.68
CA ASN A 17 3.71 14.84 -3.19
C ASN A 17 3.97 15.28 -4.64
N ALA A 18 5.21 15.65 -4.96
CA ALA A 18 5.59 16.02 -6.32
C ALA A 18 5.48 14.84 -7.29
N LEU A 19 5.86 13.63 -6.89
CA LEU A 19 5.75 12.41 -7.71
C LEU A 19 4.29 12.11 -8.08
N HIS A 20 3.34 12.32 -7.18
CA HIS A 20 1.91 12.16 -7.47
C HIS A 20 1.42 13.16 -8.53
N ASN A 21 1.93 14.39 -8.53
CA ASN A 21 1.44 15.46 -9.40
C ASN A 21 2.10 15.48 -10.77
N VAL A 22 3.42 15.26 -10.85
CA VAL A 22 4.20 15.45 -12.09
C VAL A 22 5.02 14.23 -12.50
N GLY A 23 5.00 13.16 -11.74
CA GLY A 23 5.77 11.95 -11.96
C GLY A 23 7.29 12.14 -11.84
N PRO A 24 8.09 11.06 -11.97
CA PRO A 24 9.56 11.12 -11.82
C PRO A 24 10.26 12.02 -12.84
N SER A 25 9.78 12.04 -14.09
CA SER A 25 10.36 12.83 -15.18
C SER A 25 10.13 14.34 -14.98
N GLY A 26 8.97 14.72 -14.47
CA GLY A 26 8.59 16.12 -14.23
C GLY A 26 9.17 16.71 -12.94
N LEU A 27 9.70 15.89 -12.04
CA LEU A 27 10.23 16.33 -10.77
C LEU A 27 11.48 17.19 -10.94
N ARG A 28 11.51 18.35 -10.25
CA ARG A 28 12.66 19.27 -10.20
C ARG A 28 13.12 19.40 -8.75
N VAL A 29 14.40 19.08 -8.49
CA VAL A 29 15.00 19.16 -7.15
C VAL A 29 14.94 20.56 -6.58
N SER A 30 15.15 21.58 -7.42
CA SER A 30 15.04 22.99 -7.00
C SER A 30 13.65 23.36 -6.44
N LYS A 31 12.57 22.78 -6.97
CA LYS A 31 11.22 23.02 -6.44
C LYS A 31 11.02 22.34 -5.08
N ILE A 32 11.52 21.12 -4.92
CA ILE A 32 11.48 20.39 -3.65
C ILE A 32 12.29 21.13 -2.57
N ALA A 33 13.49 21.60 -2.93
CA ALA A 33 14.33 22.38 -2.02
C ALA A 33 13.62 23.67 -1.54
N LEU A 34 13.00 24.39 -2.48
CA LEU A 34 12.23 25.60 -2.17
C LEU A 34 11.06 25.32 -1.23
N GLU A 35 10.31 24.24 -1.46
CA GLU A 35 9.16 23.84 -0.62
C GLU A 35 9.59 23.54 0.81
N VAL A 36 10.76 22.91 1.00
CA VAL A 36 11.32 22.59 2.33
C VAL A 36 12.08 23.79 2.95
N GLY A 37 12.34 24.86 2.18
CA GLY A 37 13.03 26.06 2.67
C GLY A 37 14.55 25.93 2.75
N ILE A 38 15.15 25.08 1.89
CA ILE A 38 16.60 24.90 1.83
C ILE A 38 17.15 25.15 0.42
N SER A 39 18.47 25.22 0.26
CA SER A 39 19.08 25.29 -1.07
C SER A 39 19.09 23.95 -1.79
N GLU A 40 19.08 23.97 -3.14
CA GLU A 40 19.22 22.74 -3.93
C GLU A 40 20.56 22.01 -3.60
N ALA A 41 21.62 22.75 -3.35
CA ALA A 41 22.90 22.16 -2.91
C ALA A 41 22.77 21.41 -1.59
N SER A 42 21.95 21.91 -0.66
CA SER A 42 21.70 21.25 0.62
C SER A 42 20.97 19.91 0.49
N VAL A 43 20.14 19.72 -0.55
CA VAL A 43 19.46 18.44 -0.82
C VAL A 43 20.50 17.33 -1.07
N TYR A 44 21.60 17.65 -1.75
CA TYR A 44 22.65 16.69 -2.08
C TYR A 44 23.58 16.33 -0.89
N HIS A 45 23.38 16.94 0.27
CA HIS A 45 23.94 16.41 1.53
C HIS A 45 23.17 15.19 2.04
N PHE A 46 21.87 15.09 1.71
CA PHE A 46 21.01 13.99 2.15
C PHE A 46 20.88 12.88 1.11
N PHE A 47 20.99 13.21 -0.19
CA PHE A 47 20.79 12.30 -1.31
C PHE A 47 21.93 12.45 -2.34
N LYS A 48 22.43 11.31 -2.84
CA LYS A 48 23.57 11.30 -3.78
C LYS A 48 23.29 12.05 -5.09
N ASN A 49 22.05 11.99 -5.55
CA ASN A 49 21.58 12.62 -6.79
C ASN A 49 20.03 12.61 -6.81
N LYS A 50 19.45 13.18 -7.89
CA LYS A 50 17.98 13.18 -8.10
C LYS A 50 17.38 11.76 -8.06
N ASN A 51 18.03 10.77 -8.69
CA ASN A 51 17.54 9.40 -8.70
C ASN A 51 17.47 8.79 -7.30
N ASP A 52 18.48 9.04 -6.46
CA ASP A 52 18.52 8.57 -5.07
C ASP A 52 17.38 9.18 -4.25
N LEU A 53 17.09 10.48 -4.42
CA LEU A 53 15.94 11.13 -3.80
C LEU A 53 14.63 10.49 -4.27
N VAL A 54 14.44 10.30 -5.58
CA VAL A 54 13.22 9.73 -6.17
C VAL A 54 13.02 8.29 -5.68
N GLU A 55 14.00 7.42 -5.80
CA GLU A 55 13.88 6.01 -5.38
C GLU A 55 13.63 5.89 -3.87
N THR A 56 14.32 6.69 -3.05
CA THR A 56 14.10 6.69 -1.60
C THR A 56 12.67 7.12 -1.26
N SER A 57 12.15 8.13 -1.93
CA SER A 57 10.77 8.60 -1.73
C SER A 57 9.74 7.59 -2.24
N GLN A 58 10.02 6.91 -3.36
CA GLN A 58 9.17 5.82 -3.86
C GLN A 58 9.12 4.63 -2.89
N ILE A 59 10.25 4.24 -2.31
CA ILE A 59 10.32 3.18 -1.29
C ILE A 59 9.47 3.55 -0.08
N GLU A 60 9.59 4.78 0.40
CA GLU A 60 8.83 5.24 1.57
C GLU A 60 7.32 5.35 1.27
N ALA A 61 6.93 5.90 0.11
CA ALA A 61 5.54 5.93 -0.32
C ALA A 61 4.93 4.52 -0.42
N TYR A 62 5.70 3.58 -0.97
CA TYR A 62 5.29 2.18 -1.06
C TYR A 62 5.08 1.56 0.31
N ARG A 63 6.02 1.73 1.25
CA ARG A 63 5.90 1.26 2.63
C ARG A 63 4.65 1.81 3.31
N ARG A 64 4.45 3.14 3.29
CA ARG A 64 3.29 3.80 3.90
C ARG A 64 1.96 3.30 3.35
N SER A 65 1.89 3.04 2.04
CA SER A 65 0.67 2.57 1.39
C SER A 65 0.16 1.22 1.93
N TYR A 66 1.02 0.40 2.52
CA TYR A 66 0.67 -0.87 3.13
C TYR A 66 0.30 -0.75 4.61
N LEU A 67 0.98 0.11 5.36
CA LEU A 67 0.66 0.32 6.78
C LEU A 67 -0.80 0.74 6.97
N GLU A 68 -1.34 1.50 6.02
CA GLU A 68 -2.76 1.87 5.98
C GLU A 68 -3.74 0.69 5.82
N MET A 69 -3.25 -0.50 5.44
CA MET A 69 -4.06 -1.73 5.35
C MET A 69 -3.83 -2.66 6.54
N VAL A 70 -2.59 -2.85 6.96
CA VAL A 70 -2.22 -3.81 8.02
C VAL A 70 -2.85 -3.41 9.36
N ILE A 71 -2.77 -2.13 9.71
CA ILE A 71 -3.27 -1.64 11.00
C ILE A 71 -4.79 -1.85 11.15
N PRO A 72 -5.66 -1.41 10.19
CA PRO A 72 -7.09 -1.67 10.29
C PRO A 72 -7.46 -3.15 10.25
N PHE A 73 -6.71 -3.98 9.50
CA PHE A 73 -6.95 -5.41 9.43
C PHE A 73 -6.60 -6.10 10.75
N SER A 74 -5.50 -5.72 11.40
CA SER A 74 -5.16 -6.18 12.74
C SER A 74 -6.25 -5.81 13.75
N ALA A 75 -6.68 -4.55 13.74
CA ALA A 75 -7.76 -4.08 14.61
C ALA A 75 -9.07 -4.84 14.36
N ALA A 76 -9.38 -5.20 13.11
CA ALA A 76 -10.57 -6.00 12.77
C ALA A 76 -10.57 -7.35 13.50
N VAL A 77 -9.42 -8.04 13.56
CA VAL A 77 -9.30 -9.31 14.30
C VAL A 77 -9.41 -9.07 15.80
N ASP A 78 -8.73 -8.05 16.32
CA ASP A 78 -8.64 -7.83 17.78
C ASP A 78 -9.95 -7.34 18.39
N LEU A 79 -10.78 -6.61 17.62
CA LEU A 79 -12.05 -6.03 18.06
C LEU A 79 -13.28 -6.90 17.73
N SER A 80 -13.13 -7.98 16.97
CA SER A 80 -14.23 -8.87 16.65
C SER A 80 -14.44 -9.93 17.73
N ASP A 81 -15.71 -10.21 18.04
CA ASP A 81 -16.13 -11.20 19.03
C ASP A 81 -16.55 -12.54 18.39
N SER A 82 -16.78 -12.58 17.08
CA SER A 82 -17.21 -13.77 16.35
C SER A 82 -16.70 -13.77 14.92
N ALA A 83 -16.79 -14.94 14.25
CA ALA A 83 -16.47 -15.07 12.82
C ALA A 83 -17.34 -14.15 11.95
N GLU A 84 -18.63 -14.03 12.28
CA GLU A 84 -19.58 -13.18 11.54
C GLU A 84 -19.20 -11.71 11.67
N ASP A 85 -18.82 -11.30 12.88
CA ASP A 85 -18.36 -9.95 13.16
C ASP A 85 -17.08 -9.63 12.41
N PHE A 86 -16.10 -10.54 12.46
CA PHE A 86 -14.85 -10.44 11.70
C PHE A 86 -15.12 -10.27 10.20
N ILE A 87 -15.93 -11.12 9.58
CA ILE A 87 -16.28 -11.04 8.16
C ILE A 87 -16.97 -9.71 7.82
N ARG A 88 -17.85 -9.20 8.69
CA ARG A 88 -18.52 -7.91 8.52
C ARG A 88 -17.53 -6.76 8.53
N VAL A 89 -16.57 -6.76 9.46
CA VAL A 89 -15.54 -5.71 9.56
C VAL A 89 -14.58 -5.79 8.37
N VAL A 90 -14.14 -7.00 7.97
CA VAL A 90 -13.31 -7.19 6.79
C VAL A 90 -14.01 -6.71 5.51
N ARG A 91 -15.31 -6.97 5.36
CA ARG A 91 -16.09 -6.44 4.23
C ARG A 91 -16.01 -4.92 4.16
N LYS A 92 -16.30 -4.22 5.25
CA LYS A 92 -16.22 -2.75 5.32
C LYS A 92 -14.82 -2.23 5.01
N LEU A 93 -13.78 -2.92 5.48
CA LEU A 93 -12.40 -2.57 5.17
C LEU A 93 -12.14 -2.65 3.66
N TYR A 94 -12.62 -3.69 2.97
CA TYR A 94 -12.44 -3.82 1.53
C TYR A 94 -13.31 -2.85 0.71
N GLU A 95 -14.50 -2.50 1.18
CA GLU A 95 -15.29 -1.40 0.61
C GLU A 95 -14.48 -0.09 0.62
N MET A 96 -13.81 0.21 1.74
CA MET A 96 -12.91 1.36 1.84
C MET A 96 -11.68 1.22 0.94
N ILE A 97 -10.99 0.06 0.94
CA ILE A 97 -9.80 -0.19 0.14
C ILE A 97 -10.08 -0.06 -1.36
N PHE A 98 -11.27 -0.48 -1.82
CA PHE A 98 -11.69 -0.38 -3.20
C PHE A 98 -12.43 0.94 -3.53
N SER A 99 -12.50 1.88 -2.62
CA SER A 99 -13.12 3.18 -2.88
C SER A 99 -12.35 3.99 -3.93
N VAL A 100 -13.03 4.93 -4.58
CA VAL A 100 -12.45 5.78 -5.63
C VAL A 100 -11.39 6.71 -5.05
N GLU A 101 -11.58 7.17 -3.83
CA GLU A 101 -10.65 8.07 -3.12
C GLU A 101 -9.25 7.46 -2.94
N ARG A 102 -9.17 6.13 -2.95
CA ARG A 102 -7.89 5.40 -2.83
C ARG A 102 -7.22 5.08 -4.18
N HIS A 103 -7.83 5.49 -5.30
CA HIS A 103 -7.23 5.33 -6.63
C HIS A 103 -5.79 5.89 -6.72
N PRO A 104 -5.49 7.12 -6.23
CA PRO A 104 -4.12 7.66 -6.33
C PRO A 104 -3.07 6.78 -5.63
N ILE A 105 -3.43 6.18 -4.50
CA ILE A 105 -2.54 5.28 -3.73
C ILE A 105 -2.26 4.00 -4.52
N ARG A 106 -3.29 3.39 -5.11
CA ARG A 106 -3.14 2.19 -5.94
C ARG A 106 -2.33 2.46 -7.19
N ALA A 107 -2.62 3.56 -7.89
CA ALA A 107 -1.88 3.98 -9.09
C ALA A 107 -0.40 4.23 -8.79
N ALA A 108 -0.09 4.96 -7.71
CA ALA A 108 1.29 5.19 -7.28
C ALA A 108 2.02 3.88 -6.96
N ARG A 109 1.35 2.92 -6.32
CA ARG A 109 1.91 1.60 -6.01
C ARG A 109 2.30 0.84 -7.29
N ILE A 110 1.43 0.80 -8.29
CA ILE A 110 1.71 0.17 -9.59
C ILE A 110 2.87 0.85 -10.31
N GLN A 111 2.95 2.19 -10.26
CA GLN A 111 4.08 2.93 -10.86
C GLN A 111 5.41 2.55 -10.19
N VAL A 112 5.45 2.43 -8.86
CA VAL A 112 6.66 2.01 -8.13
C VAL A 112 7.03 0.57 -8.45
N ILE A 113 6.06 -0.35 -8.52
CA ILE A 113 6.27 -1.74 -8.94
C ILE A 113 6.86 -1.78 -10.36
N GLY A 114 6.29 -1.02 -11.29
CA GLY A 114 6.79 -0.91 -12.67
C GLY A 114 8.23 -0.38 -12.72
N ALA A 115 8.55 0.66 -11.95
CA ALA A 115 9.91 1.21 -11.86
C ALA A 115 10.91 0.20 -11.29
N ALA A 116 10.49 -0.64 -10.35
CA ALA A 116 11.33 -1.68 -9.75
C ALA A 116 11.74 -2.77 -10.76
N MET A 117 11.01 -2.96 -11.87
CA MET A 117 11.42 -3.88 -12.92
C MET A 117 12.73 -3.44 -13.60
N ALA A 118 12.99 -2.13 -13.67
CA ALA A 118 14.18 -1.56 -14.29
C ALA A 118 15.30 -1.21 -13.28
N SER A 119 14.99 -1.11 -11.97
CA SER A 119 15.96 -0.76 -10.92
C SER A 119 16.21 -1.93 -9.96
N PRO A 120 17.37 -2.59 -9.98
CA PRO A 120 17.72 -3.65 -9.02
C PRO A 120 17.61 -3.19 -7.56
N ARG A 121 18.08 -1.99 -7.25
CA ARG A 121 18.03 -1.41 -5.90
C ARG A 121 16.59 -1.24 -5.43
N LEU A 122 15.73 -0.64 -6.26
CA LEU A 122 14.33 -0.44 -5.93
C LEU A 122 13.61 -1.78 -5.74
N ARG A 123 13.87 -2.74 -6.63
CA ARG A 123 13.30 -4.09 -6.55
C ARG A 123 13.68 -4.81 -5.26
N GLU A 124 14.96 -4.74 -4.84
CA GLU A 124 15.41 -5.34 -3.59
C GLU A 124 14.70 -4.71 -2.37
N SER A 125 14.61 -3.38 -2.34
CA SER A 125 13.91 -2.66 -1.27
C SER A 125 12.41 -3.02 -1.22
N LEU A 126 11.74 -3.09 -2.37
CA LEU A 126 10.34 -3.50 -2.42
C LEU A 126 10.15 -4.95 -1.98
N ASN A 127 11.07 -5.85 -2.34
CA ASN A 127 10.99 -7.25 -1.91
C ASN A 127 11.11 -7.38 -0.38
N LEU A 128 11.98 -6.58 0.26
CA LEU A 128 12.08 -6.55 1.71
C LEU A 128 10.77 -6.06 2.35
N ILE A 129 10.23 -4.93 1.88
CA ILE A 129 8.96 -4.40 2.36
C ILE A 129 7.83 -5.43 2.16
N ASN A 130 7.76 -6.04 0.99
CA ASN A 130 6.74 -7.06 0.72
C ASN A 130 6.82 -8.25 1.69
N ARG A 131 8.02 -8.73 1.99
CA ARG A 131 8.20 -9.82 2.96
C ARG A 131 7.72 -9.41 4.36
N GLU A 132 8.13 -8.23 4.83
CA GLU A 132 7.73 -7.70 6.14
C GLU A 132 6.22 -7.57 6.23
N VAL A 133 5.61 -6.82 5.31
CA VAL A 133 4.17 -6.52 5.32
C VAL A 133 3.31 -7.79 5.17
N HIS A 134 3.68 -8.70 4.26
CA HIS A 134 2.88 -9.92 4.08
C HIS A 134 3.08 -10.91 5.23
N GLU A 135 4.21 -10.89 5.94
CA GLU A 135 4.34 -11.67 7.17
C GLU A 135 3.51 -11.08 8.31
N GLU A 136 3.46 -9.76 8.46
CA GLU A 136 2.56 -9.11 9.41
C GLU A 136 1.08 -9.44 9.13
N LEU A 137 0.65 -9.36 7.86
CA LEU A 137 -0.70 -9.76 7.46
C LEU A 137 -0.96 -11.25 7.70
N ALA A 138 0.02 -12.10 7.40
CA ALA A 138 -0.10 -13.54 7.66
C ALA A 138 -0.25 -13.83 9.15
N GLU A 139 0.44 -13.10 10.02
CA GLU A 139 0.28 -13.24 11.47
C GLU A 139 -1.13 -12.84 11.94
N VAL A 140 -1.69 -11.75 11.38
CA VAL A 140 -3.08 -11.38 11.64
C VAL A 140 -4.05 -12.49 11.21
N ILE A 141 -3.81 -13.09 10.03
CA ILE A 141 -4.63 -14.20 9.52
C ILE A 141 -4.50 -15.44 10.41
N ARG A 142 -3.30 -15.78 10.89
CA ARG A 142 -3.09 -16.92 11.83
C ARG A 142 -3.86 -16.70 13.16
N ARG A 143 -3.91 -15.45 13.66
CA ARG A 143 -4.74 -15.14 14.85
C ARG A 143 -6.22 -15.37 14.56
N ALA A 144 -6.72 -15.02 13.39
CA ALA A 144 -8.10 -15.33 13.00
C ALA A 144 -8.32 -16.84 12.82
N GLN A 145 -7.33 -17.58 12.28
CA GLN A 145 -7.36 -19.06 12.19
C GLN A 145 -7.40 -19.71 13.58
N SER A 146 -6.61 -19.24 14.54
CA SER A 146 -6.60 -19.77 15.90
C SER A 146 -7.92 -19.56 16.65
N ARG A 147 -8.71 -18.56 16.23
CA ARG A 147 -10.07 -18.30 16.73
C ARG A 147 -11.15 -19.11 15.98
N GLY A 148 -10.78 -19.89 14.96
CA GLY A 148 -11.72 -20.65 14.12
C GLY A 148 -12.51 -19.78 13.12
N TRP A 149 -12.08 -18.56 12.87
CA TRP A 149 -12.76 -17.60 11.96
C TRP A 149 -12.28 -17.71 10.51
N VAL A 150 -11.12 -18.30 10.31
CA VAL A 150 -10.52 -18.55 9.00
C VAL A 150 -10.09 -20.00 8.94
N ASN A 151 -10.25 -20.63 7.76
CA ASN A 151 -9.84 -22.00 7.53
C ASN A 151 -8.36 -22.22 7.86
N PRO A 152 -8.01 -23.08 8.86
CA PRO A 152 -6.64 -23.30 9.30
C PRO A 152 -5.79 -24.07 8.28
N ASP A 153 -6.40 -24.79 7.31
CA ASP A 153 -5.69 -25.55 6.30
C ASP A 153 -5.15 -24.66 5.16
N ARG A 154 -5.58 -23.40 5.11
CA ARG A 154 -5.08 -22.44 4.13
C ARG A 154 -3.80 -21.78 4.63
N ASP A 155 -2.79 -21.71 3.76
CA ASP A 155 -1.55 -21.00 4.08
C ASP A 155 -1.80 -19.49 4.25
N ALA A 156 -1.58 -18.96 5.46
CA ALA A 156 -1.86 -17.58 5.82
C ALA A 156 -1.02 -16.58 4.98
N ARG A 157 0.20 -16.94 4.63
CA ARG A 157 1.07 -16.10 3.81
C ARG A 157 0.59 -16.06 2.36
N ALA A 158 0.16 -17.19 1.81
CA ALA A 158 -0.45 -17.24 0.49
C ALA A 158 -1.72 -16.38 0.43
N ILE A 159 -2.58 -16.43 1.46
CA ILE A 159 -3.75 -15.55 1.58
C ILE A 159 -3.30 -14.08 1.56
N ALA A 160 -2.32 -13.70 2.37
CA ALA A 160 -1.83 -12.32 2.47
C ALA A 160 -1.36 -11.77 1.10
N TYR A 161 -0.58 -12.55 0.36
CA TYR A 161 -0.14 -12.17 -0.99
C TYR A 161 -1.30 -12.09 -1.98
N TRP A 162 -2.22 -13.06 -1.93
CA TRP A 162 -3.34 -13.12 -2.86
C TRP A 162 -4.30 -11.94 -2.69
N ILE A 163 -4.69 -11.61 -1.46
CA ILE A 163 -5.59 -10.47 -1.20
C ILE A 163 -4.95 -9.14 -1.59
N ASN A 164 -3.63 -9.00 -1.39
CA ASN A 164 -2.92 -7.80 -1.85
C ASN A 164 -2.91 -7.68 -3.38
N ALA A 165 -2.75 -8.81 -4.10
CA ALA A 165 -2.79 -8.81 -5.56
C ALA A 165 -4.14 -8.31 -6.10
N GLN A 166 -5.27 -8.61 -5.42
CA GLN A 166 -6.59 -8.11 -5.80
C GLN A 166 -6.65 -6.57 -5.72
N THR A 167 -6.05 -5.99 -4.69
CA THR A 167 -5.99 -4.52 -4.53
C THR A 167 -5.22 -3.86 -5.67
N ASN A 168 -4.12 -4.45 -6.09
CA ASN A 168 -3.32 -3.97 -7.22
C ASN A 168 -4.03 -4.20 -8.56
N GLY A 169 -4.72 -5.33 -8.72
CA GLY A 169 -5.47 -5.69 -9.93
C GLY A 169 -6.61 -4.71 -10.25
N ARG A 170 -7.16 -4.03 -9.25
CA ARG A 170 -8.20 -3.03 -9.47
C ARG A 170 -7.77 -1.88 -10.39
N VAL A 171 -6.48 -1.54 -10.43
CA VAL A 171 -5.98 -0.47 -11.31
C VAL A 171 -6.27 -0.75 -12.79
N LEU A 172 -6.35 -2.02 -13.19
CA LEU A 172 -6.64 -2.38 -14.58
C LEU A 172 -8.00 -1.85 -15.04
N ILE A 173 -9.03 -1.97 -14.18
CA ILE A 173 -10.37 -1.50 -14.51
C ILE A 173 -10.51 0.03 -14.33
N GLU A 174 -9.72 0.62 -13.43
CA GLU A 174 -9.68 2.06 -13.22
C GLU A 174 -9.03 2.82 -14.38
N MET A 175 -8.29 2.12 -15.25
CA MET A 175 -7.70 2.70 -16.47
C MET A 175 -8.68 2.77 -17.64
N ASP A 176 -9.84 2.12 -17.53
CA ASP A 176 -10.88 2.15 -18.56
C ASP A 176 -11.89 3.26 -18.26
N PRO A 177 -11.86 4.39 -18.98
CA PRO A 177 -12.75 5.52 -18.73
C PRO A 177 -14.22 5.19 -19.07
N ASP A 178 -14.47 4.15 -19.89
CA ASP A 178 -15.80 3.77 -20.35
C ASP A 178 -16.43 2.66 -19.52
N TRP A 179 -15.72 2.14 -18.49
CA TRP A 179 -16.25 1.06 -17.66
C TRP A 179 -17.55 1.45 -16.94
N GLY A 180 -17.73 2.72 -16.57
CA GLY A 180 -18.90 3.24 -15.88
C GLY A 180 -18.95 2.87 -14.40
N ASP A 181 -19.82 1.92 -14.00
CA ASP A 181 -20.05 1.57 -12.60
C ASP A 181 -19.06 0.52 -12.08
N LEU A 182 -18.11 0.97 -11.26
CA LEU A 182 -17.11 0.12 -10.61
C LEU A 182 -17.69 -0.73 -9.45
N SER A 183 -18.94 -0.48 -9.02
CA SER A 183 -19.56 -1.22 -7.91
C SER A 183 -19.67 -2.71 -8.21
N LYS A 184 -20.01 -3.09 -9.43
CA LYS A 184 -20.12 -4.49 -9.86
C LYS A 184 -18.81 -5.26 -9.76
N TRP A 185 -17.70 -4.61 -10.09
CA TRP A 185 -16.38 -5.20 -9.90
C TRP A 185 -16.07 -5.35 -8.41
N ASN A 186 -16.37 -4.33 -7.60
CA ASN A 186 -16.17 -4.35 -6.16
C ASN A 186 -16.92 -5.50 -5.49
N GLU A 187 -18.20 -5.73 -5.86
CA GLU A 187 -19.02 -6.82 -5.34
C GLU A 187 -18.34 -8.19 -5.57
N ILE A 188 -17.87 -8.45 -6.79
CA ILE A 188 -17.16 -9.68 -7.13
C ILE A 188 -15.86 -9.81 -6.36
N ALA A 189 -15.05 -8.75 -6.34
CA ALA A 189 -13.75 -8.76 -5.68
C ALA A 189 -13.86 -8.95 -4.16
N ILE A 190 -14.83 -8.27 -3.51
CA ILE A 190 -15.10 -8.42 -2.09
C ILE A 190 -15.60 -9.83 -1.78
N ALA A 191 -16.54 -10.37 -2.57
CA ALA A 191 -17.01 -11.74 -2.39
C ALA A 191 -15.87 -12.76 -2.52
N ALA A 192 -14.99 -12.59 -3.51
CA ALA A 192 -13.81 -13.43 -3.70
C ALA A 192 -12.83 -13.34 -2.52
N VAL A 193 -12.56 -12.12 -2.02
CA VAL A 193 -11.70 -11.92 -0.83
C VAL A 193 -12.32 -12.58 0.39
N LEU A 194 -13.61 -12.40 0.65
CA LEU A 194 -14.26 -13.01 1.80
C LEU A 194 -14.28 -14.54 1.73
N SER A 195 -14.37 -15.13 0.54
CA SER A 195 -14.36 -16.58 0.36
C SER A 195 -13.06 -17.25 0.80
N VAL A 196 -11.92 -16.53 0.83
CA VAL A 196 -10.66 -17.09 1.33
C VAL A 196 -10.59 -17.13 2.85
N PHE A 197 -11.50 -16.43 3.54
CA PHE A 197 -11.61 -16.47 4.99
C PHE A 197 -12.67 -17.46 5.50
N ASP A 198 -13.51 -18.02 4.60
CA ASP A 198 -14.56 -18.96 5.02
C ASP A 198 -13.98 -20.08 5.90
N PRO A 199 -14.49 -20.27 7.13
CA PRO A 199 -14.17 -21.43 7.93
C PRO A 199 -14.65 -22.72 7.22
N ILE A 200 -14.02 -23.83 7.50
CA ILE A 200 -14.49 -25.15 7.00
C ILE A 200 -15.90 -25.35 7.61
N ARG A 201 -16.88 -25.53 6.75
CA ARG A 201 -18.22 -26.00 7.16
C ARG A 201 -18.19 -27.48 7.42
#